data_a06c59af9c7efcc9d3b91255318aef6a
#
_entry.id   a06c59af9c7efcc9d3b91255318aef6a
#
_cell.length_a   1.000
_cell.length_b   1.000
_cell.length_c   1.000
_cell.angle_alpha   90.00
_cell.angle_beta   90.00
_cell.angle_gamma   90.00
#
_symmetry.space_group_name_H-M   'P 1'
#
loop_
_entity.id
_entity.type
_entity.pdbx_description
1 polymer ?
#
loop_
_entity_poly.entity_id
_entity_poly.type
_entity_poly.pdbx_seq_one_letter_code
_entity_poly.pdbx_strand_id
1 'polypeptide(L)'
;MNNNSSHLKCDCASCGNHIEFPSEAAGITIDCPHCSAQTLLRSEAPADDGGRLRSAVEIINAFQGALSPARVSFLYQLGLTLVSLMMVLLPVIYLALVCLAAWGVYYFATHFSFLVTSGGGLRLYLLKLMLYLGPLFAGVVLVLFMVKPIFARRPPQSQPLELNPALEPTLFAFIAKICDLVGAPMPKRIDLDCNLNASASFRRGALSFLGNDLILTIGVPLAAGLSMPQLAGVIGHEFGHFTQGFGMRVSYIIRSINFWFARVVYERDAMDVWLEETAAEAEDWRWAIIVGFARLGVWFSRQILKLLMWIGHGVSAFLLRQMEYDADSYEIKLVGSQSFEE
;
A
#
# COMPACT_ATOMS: atom_id res chain seq x y z
N MET A 1 37.61 14.57 -21.05
CA MET A 1 36.93 15.06 -22.25
C MET A 1 35.71 14.16 -22.44
N ASN A 2 34.57 14.55 -21.87
CA ASN A 2 33.32 13.83 -22.02
C ASN A 2 32.59 14.41 -23.24
N ASN A 3 32.65 13.71 -24.38
CA ASN A 3 31.83 14.02 -25.54
C ASN A 3 30.44 13.46 -25.28
N ASN A 4 29.55 14.28 -24.73
CA ASN A 4 28.11 14.05 -24.75
C ASN A 4 27.56 14.61 -26.05
N SER A 5 27.80 13.93 -27.21
CA SER A 5 27.14 14.25 -28.45
C SER A 5 25.67 13.88 -28.34
N SER A 6 24.79 14.86 -28.23
CA SER A 6 23.35 14.66 -28.29
C SER A 6 22.97 14.18 -29.70
N HIS A 7 22.44 12.98 -29.83
CA HIS A 7 21.91 12.46 -31.09
C HIS A 7 20.47 12.95 -31.26
N LEU A 8 20.17 13.43 -32.46
CA LEU A 8 18.82 13.85 -32.89
C LEU A 8 18.24 12.81 -33.85
N LYS A 9 16.91 12.79 -33.98
CA LYS A 9 16.20 11.90 -34.89
C LYS A 9 15.33 12.71 -35.84
N CYS A 10 15.26 12.30 -37.10
CA CYS A 10 14.26 12.81 -38.06
C CYS A 10 13.75 11.69 -38.95
N ASP A 11 12.59 11.90 -39.57
CA ASP A 11 12.00 10.98 -40.52
C ASP A 11 12.42 11.30 -41.94
N CYS A 12 12.72 10.27 -42.73
CA CYS A 12 12.95 10.41 -44.15
C CYS A 12 11.67 10.85 -44.87
N ALA A 13 11.72 11.95 -45.61
CA ALA A 13 10.56 12.47 -46.32
C ALA A 13 10.00 11.51 -47.43
N SER A 14 10.80 10.52 -47.86
CA SER A 14 10.44 9.61 -48.94
C SER A 14 9.95 8.24 -48.42
N CYS A 15 10.61 7.63 -47.41
CA CYS A 15 10.27 6.30 -46.91
C CYS A 15 9.73 6.27 -45.46
N GLY A 16 9.70 7.40 -44.75
CA GLY A 16 9.19 7.49 -43.37
C GLY A 16 10.07 6.83 -42.30
N ASN A 17 11.23 6.22 -42.68
CA ASN A 17 12.11 5.59 -41.70
C ASN A 17 12.92 6.62 -40.90
N HIS A 18 13.13 6.34 -39.60
CA HIS A 18 13.87 7.19 -38.70
C HIS A 18 15.37 7.18 -39.01
N ILE A 19 15.98 8.36 -39.04
CA ILE A 19 17.43 8.58 -39.22
C ILE A 19 17.94 9.25 -37.95
N GLU A 20 18.91 8.63 -37.30
CA GLU A 20 19.57 9.15 -36.10
C GLU A 20 20.90 9.82 -36.50
N PHE A 21 21.15 11.05 -36.08
CA PHE A 21 22.31 11.83 -36.44
C PHE A 21 22.82 12.74 -35.30
N PRO A 22 24.10 13.07 -35.24
CA PRO A 22 24.62 13.99 -34.23
C PRO A 22 24.07 15.41 -34.48
N SER A 23 23.82 16.14 -33.36
CA SER A 23 23.23 17.48 -33.39
C SER A 23 23.97 18.48 -34.33
N GLU A 24 25.26 18.27 -34.57
CA GLU A 24 26.10 19.07 -35.45
C GLU A 24 25.77 18.90 -36.94
N ALA A 25 25.09 17.81 -37.31
CA ALA A 25 24.66 17.51 -38.67
C ALA A 25 23.26 18.05 -38.99
N ALA A 26 22.62 18.77 -38.12
CA ALA A 26 21.32 19.40 -38.36
C ALA A 26 21.46 20.46 -39.49
N GLY A 27 20.55 20.40 -40.46
CA GLY A 27 20.58 21.28 -41.64
C GLY A 27 21.37 20.77 -42.83
N ILE A 28 22.04 19.61 -42.73
CA ILE A 28 22.74 18.97 -43.83
C ILE A 28 21.78 18.03 -44.59
N THR A 29 21.93 17.98 -45.91
CA THR A 29 21.20 17.00 -46.74
C THR A 29 22.06 15.78 -46.94
N ILE A 30 21.53 14.60 -46.63
CA ILE A 30 22.20 13.31 -46.80
C ILE A 30 21.32 12.37 -47.65
N ASP A 31 21.94 11.33 -48.20
CA ASP A 31 21.18 10.24 -48.82
C ASP A 31 20.66 9.31 -47.69
N CYS A 32 19.35 9.05 -47.70
CA CYS A 32 18.72 8.21 -46.71
C CYS A 32 19.33 6.79 -46.72
N PRO A 33 19.78 6.26 -45.58
CA PRO A 33 20.39 4.92 -45.51
C PRO A 33 19.41 3.77 -45.85
N HIS A 34 18.09 4.06 -45.87
CA HIS A 34 17.09 3.05 -46.15
C HIS A 34 16.57 3.06 -47.60
N CYS A 35 16.49 4.23 -48.25
CA CYS A 35 15.90 4.33 -49.58
C CYS A 35 16.73 5.16 -50.58
N SER A 36 17.91 5.64 -50.14
CA SER A 36 18.84 6.47 -50.93
C SER A 36 18.23 7.78 -51.49
N ALA A 37 17.09 8.23 -51.03
CA ALA A 37 16.54 9.52 -51.35
C ALA A 37 17.18 10.63 -50.53
N GLN A 38 17.43 11.79 -51.18
CA GLN A 38 17.97 12.94 -50.49
C GLN A 38 17.02 13.44 -49.40
N THR A 39 17.52 13.48 -48.16
CA THR A 39 16.75 13.87 -46.95
C THR A 39 17.51 14.96 -46.20
N LEU A 40 16.85 16.09 -45.94
CA LEU A 40 17.37 17.15 -45.11
C LEU A 40 17.24 16.76 -43.64
N LEU A 41 18.34 16.66 -42.91
CA LEU A 41 18.35 16.40 -41.46
C LEU A 41 17.81 17.62 -40.73
N ARG A 42 16.56 17.55 -40.35
CA ARG A 42 15.92 18.59 -39.56
C ARG A 42 16.03 18.20 -38.08
N SER A 43 16.51 19.14 -37.26
CA SER A 43 16.28 19.06 -35.83
C SER A 43 14.77 19.22 -35.63
N GLU A 44 14.05 18.13 -35.38
CA GLU A 44 12.77 18.30 -34.71
C GLU A 44 13.07 18.86 -33.33
N ALA A 45 12.87 20.16 -33.17
CA ALA A 45 12.81 20.77 -31.87
C ALA A 45 11.80 19.98 -31.02
N PRO A 46 12.05 19.73 -29.71
CA PRO A 46 11.10 19.09 -28.86
C PRO A 46 9.73 19.72 -29.07
N ALA A 47 8.74 18.89 -29.44
CA ALA A 47 7.40 19.30 -29.87
C ALA A 47 6.91 20.48 -29.03
N ASP A 48 6.56 21.54 -29.75
CA ASP A 48 5.97 22.80 -29.35
C ASP A 48 5.12 22.64 -28.05
N ASP A 49 5.48 23.37 -27.00
CA ASP A 49 4.70 23.52 -25.76
C ASP A 49 3.23 23.90 -26.06
N GLY A 50 2.98 24.56 -27.20
CA GLY A 50 1.65 24.86 -27.71
C GLY A 50 0.84 23.62 -28.07
N GLY A 51 1.46 22.53 -28.55
CA GLY A 51 0.79 21.27 -28.83
C GLY A 51 0.35 20.55 -27.55
N ARG A 52 1.22 20.55 -26.53
CA ARG A 52 0.88 20.00 -25.21
C ARG A 52 -0.21 20.80 -24.48
N LEU A 53 -0.16 22.13 -24.56
CA LEU A 53 -1.18 23.01 -24.00
C LEU A 53 -2.53 22.88 -24.72
N ARG A 54 -2.54 22.74 -26.05
CA ARG A 54 -3.77 22.50 -26.84
C ARG A 54 -4.38 21.15 -26.47
N SER A 55 -3.59 20.09 -26.37
CA SER A 55 -4.06 18.77 -25.94
C SER A 55 -4.64 18.80 -24.53
N ALA A 56 -4.02 19.56 -23.60
CA ALA A 56 -4.55 19.72 -22.25
C ALA A 56 -5.91 20.41 -22.24
N VAL A 57 -6.10 21.48 -23.04
CA VAL A 57 -7.37 22.19 -23.17
C VAL A 57 -8.46 21.30 -23.78
N GLU A 58 -8.13 20.51 -24.81
CA GLU A 58 -9.05 19.56 -25.44
C GLU A 58 -9.50 18.49 -24.46
N ILE A 59 -8.56 17.89 -23.69
CA ILE A 59 -8.86 16.88 -22.68
C ILE A 59 -9.75 17.50 -21.57
N ILE A 60 -9.42 18.70 -21.08
CA ILE A 60 -10.20 19.36 -20.05
C ILE A 60 -11.64 19.67 -20.53
N ASN A 61 -11.78 20.07 -21.79
CA ASN A 61 -13.07 20.40 -22.39
C ASN A 61 -13.91 19.16 -22.75
N ALA A 62 -13.30 17.99 -22.91
CA ALA A 62 -14.01 16.74 -23.12
C ALA A 62 -14.84 16.32 -21.89
N PHE A 63 -14.43 16.70 -20.69
CA PHE A 63 -15.16 16.43 -19.46
C PHE A 63 -16.10 17.60 -19.13
N GLN A 64 -17.38 17.46 -19.46
CA GLN A 64 -18.40 18.48 -19.21
C GLN A 64 -19.38 18.01 -18.12
N GLY A 65 -19.80 18.94 -17.27
CA GLY A 65 -20.82 18.72 -16.24
C GLY A 65 -20.23 18.65 -14.83
N ALA A 66 -21.09 18.74 -13.81
CA ALA A 66 -20.76 18.50 -12.42
C ALA A 66 -21.44 17.21 -11.98
N LEU A 67 -20.68 16.31 -11.34
CA LEU A 67 -21.25 15.09 -10.80
C LEU A 67 -22.04 15.40 -9.53
N SER A 68 -23.26 14.86 -9.43
CA SER A 68 -24.01 14.97 -8.19
C SER A 68 -23.37 14.09 -7.11
N PRO A 69 -23.05 14.64 -5.91
CA PRO A 69 -22.46 13.86 -4.84
C PRO A 69 -23.41 12.73 -4.42
N ALA A 70 -22.85 11.57 -4.06
CA ALA A 70 -23.62 10.46 -3.55
C ALA A 70 -24.26 10.86 -2.21
N ARG A 71 -25.58 10.64 -2.06
CA ARG A 71 -26.29 10.94 -0.79
C ARG A 71 -26.00 9.83 0.21
N VAL A 72 -25.22 10.14 1.21
CA VAL A 72 -24.89 9.21 2.30
C VAL A 72 -26.02 9.23 3.36
N SER A 73 -26.65 8.07 3.61
CA SER A 73 -27.71 8.00 4.61
C SER A 73 -27.14 8.06 6.04
N PHE A 74 -27.89 8.61 6.99
CA PHE A 74 -27.50 8.67 8.40
C PHE A 74 -27.24 7.26 9.00
N LEU A 75 -28.10 6.28 8.64
CA LEU A 75 -27.92 4.90 9.09
C LEU A 75 -26.61 4.27 8.61
N TYR A 76 -26.19 4.61 7.39
CA TYR A 76 -24.92 4.17 6.87
C TYR A 76 -23.72 4.77 7.64
N GLN A 77 -23.77 6.07 7.93
CA GLN A 77 -22.74 6.74 8.74
C GLN A 77 -22.66 6.16 10.16
N LEU A 78 -23.82 5.88 10.79
CA LEU A 78 -23.88 5.23 12.08
C LEU A 78 -23.26 3.81 12.03
N GLY A 79 -23.64 3.02 11.04
CA GLY A 79 -23.06 1.67 10.81
C GLY A 79 -21.55 1.72 10.64
N LEU A 80 -21.05 2.65 9.83
CA LEU A 80 -19.62 2.86 9.59
C LEU A 80 -18.88 3.22 10.89
N THR A 81 -19.48 4.09 11.72
CA THR A 81 -18.92 4.47 13.02
C THR A 81 -18.86 3.29 13.99
N LEU A 82 -19.93 2.51 14.08
CA LEU A 82 -19.98 1.31 14.94
C LEU A 82 -18.95 0.27 14.53
N VAL A 83 -18.84 -0.02 13.22
CA VAL A 83 -17.84 -0.96 12.71
C VAL A 83 -16.43 -0.45 12.96
N SER A 84 -16.18 0.85 12.77
CA SER A 84 -14.87 1.43 13.09
C SER A 84 -14.52 1.27 14.56
N LEU A 85 -15.46 1.50 15.46
CA LEU A 85 -15.25 1.30 16.90
C LEU A 85 -14.93 -0.17 17.21
N MET A 86 -15.69 -1.10 16.63
CA MET A 86 -15.39 -2.53 16.75
C MET A 86 -14.02 -2.90 16.19
N MET A 87 -13.64 -2.33 15.05
CA MET A 87 -12.32 -2.57 14.46
C MET A 87 -11.18 -2.07 15.35
N VAL A 88 -11.34 -0.90 15.99
CA VAL A 88 -10.36 -0.39 16.98
C VAL A 88 -10.31 -1.26 18.23
N LEU A 89 -11.43 -1.87 18.62
CA LEU A 89 -11.48 -2.77 19.78
C LEU A 89 -10.64 -4.05 19.57
N LEU A 90 -10.50 -4.56 18.34
CA LEU A 90 -9.73 -5.79 18.06
C LEU A 90 -8.25 -5.70 18.45
N PRO A 91 -7.47 -4.67 18.05
CA PRO A 91 -6.11 -4.48 18.55
C PRO A 91 -6.05 -4.28 20.07
N VAL A 92 -7.04 -3.63 20.67
CA VAL A 92 -7.13 -3.44 22.14
C VAL A 92 -7.35 -4.79 22.84
N ILE A 93 -8.21 -5.65 22.30
CA ILE A 93 -8.39 -7.02 22.80
C ILE A 93 -7.08 -7.80 22.70
N TYR A 94 -6.37 -7.68 21.57
CA TYR A 94 -5.07 -8.34 21.44
C TYR A 94 -4.07 -7.85 22.50
N LEU A 95 -3.98 -6.55 22.72
CA LEU A 95 -3.12 -5.97 23.76
C LEU A 95 -3.52 -6.45 25.17
N ALA A 96 -4.82 -6.53 25.47
CA ALA A 96 -5.31 -7.07 26.72
C ALA A 96 -4.92 -8.55 26.92
N LEU A 97 -4.94 -9.36 25.85
CA LEU A 97 -4.49 -10.76 25.89
C LEU A 97 -2.96 -10.85 26.16
N VAL A 98 -2.15 -9.95 25.57
CA VAL A 98 -0.71 -9.84 25.85
C VAL A 98 -0.49 -9.51 27.34
N CYS A 99 -1.21 -8.51 27.85
CA CYS A 99 -1.12 -8.13 29.27
C CYS A 99 -1.57 -9.27 30.20
N LEU A 100 -2.62 -10.00 29.86
CA LEU A 100 -3.11 -11.15 30.61
C LEU A 100 -2.07 -12.28 30.64
N ALA A 101 -1.44 -12.58 29.49
CA ALA A 101 -0.38 -13.58 29.42
C ALA A 101 0.83 -13.18 30.28
N ALA A 102 1.27 -11.91 30.19
CA ALA A 102 2.35 -11.38 31.00
C ALA A 102 2.03 -11.44 32.50
N TRP A 103 0.81 -11.07 32.89
CA TRP A 103 0.33 -11.19 34.25
C TRP A 103 0.30 -12.65 34.71
N GLY A 104 -0.13 -13.59 33.89
CA GLY A 104 -0.11 -15.02 34.16
C GLY A 104 1.30 -15.55 34.44
N VAL A 105 2.29 -15.13 33.64
CA VAL A 105 3.71 -15.45 33.89
C VAL A 105 4.20 -14.89 35.20
N TYR A 106 3.91 -13.62 35.50
CA TYR A 106 4.24 -12.99 36.77
C TYR A 106 3.58 -13.71 37.95
N TYR A 107 2.29 -14.01 37.85
CA TYR A 107 1.55 -14.73 38.89
C TYR A 107 2.16 -16.12 39.16
N PHE A 108 2.46 -16.87 38.08
CA PHE A 108 3.12 -18.17 38.22
C PHE A 108 4.49 -18.04 38.88
N ALA A 109 5.32 -17.10 38.45
CA ALA A 109 6.64 -16.87 39.02
C ALA A 109 6.62 -16.57 40.53
N THR A 110 5.63 -15.82 41.00
CA THR A 110 5.54 -15.39 42.41
C THR A 110 4.85 -16.43 43.30
N HIS A 111 3.77 -17.07 42.83
CA HIS A 111 2.97 -17.97 43.69
C HIS A 111 3.45 -19.43 43.68
N PHE A 112 4.18 -19.85 42.62
CA PHE A 112 4.71 -21.21 42.55
C PHE A 112 6.20 -21.34 42.92
N SER A 113 6.81 -20.30 43.42
CA SER A 113 8.21 -20.30 43.89
C SER A 113 8.47 -21.32 45.02
N PHE A 114 7.43 -21.73 45.79
CA PHE A 114 7.53 -22.76 46.82
C PHE A 114 7.98 -24.13 46.26
N LEU A 115 7.78 -24.40 44.99
CA LEU A 115 8.26 -25.62 44.32
C LEU A 115 9.80 -25.73 44.43
N VAL A 116 10.53 -24.63 44.36
CA VAL A 116 12.00 -24.59 44.42
C VAL A 116 12.49 -24.50 45.87
N THR A 117 11.71 -23.88 46.77
CA THR A 117 12.11 -23.68 48.18
C THR A 117 11.77 -24.84 49.09
N SER A 118 10.89 -25.77 48.67
CA SER A 118 10.50 -26.94 49.46
C SER A 118 11.61 -28.01 49.44
N GLY A 119 12.04 -28.50 50.59
CA GLY A 119 13.10 -29.50 50.75
C GLY A 119 12.83 -30.83 50.05
N GLY A 120 13.89 -31.64 49.87
CA GLY A 120 13.85 -32.99 49.24
C GLY A 120 15.21 -33.44 48.76
N GLY A 121 15.34 -34.70 48.40
CA GLY A 121 16.58 -35.24 47.82
C GLY A 121 16.90 -34.61 46.44
N LEU A 122 18.14 -34.68 45.98
CA LEU A 122 18.64 -34.06 44.76
C LEU A 122 17.76 -34.31 43.50
N ARG A 123 17.29 -35.55 43.32
CA ARG A 123 16.44 -35.91 42.20
C ARG A 123 15.09 -35.20 42.24
N LEU A 124 14.48 -35.13 43.43
CA LEU A 124 13.19 -34.44 43.61
C LEU A 124 13.36 -32.94 43.44
N TYR A 125 14.45 -32.36 43.90
CA TYR A 125 14.79 -30.96 43.71
C TYR A 125 14.94 -30.61 42.23
N LEU A 126 15.67 -31.40 41.44
CA LEU A 126 15.84 -31.20 39.99
C LEU A 126 14.51 -31.30 39.24
N LEU A 127 13.65 -32.26 39.61
CA LEU A 127 12.32 -32.39 39.01
C LEU A 127 11.46 -31.17 39.33
N LYS A 128 11.42 -30.68 40.54
CA LYS A 128 10.68 -29.47 40.96
C LYS A 128 11.21 -28.24 40.25
N LEU A 129 12.54 -28.11 40.13
CA LEU A 129 13.17 -27.03 39.39
C LEU A 129 12.76 -27.02 37.92
N MET A 130 12.76 -28.18 37.26
CA MET A 130 12.28 -28.30 35.87
C MET A 130 10.78 -27.95 35.75
N LEU A 131 9.96 -28.39 36.71
CA LEU A 131 8.52 -28.11 36.72
C LEU A 131 8.22 -26.61 36.94
N TYR A 132 9.09 -25.88 37.60
CA TYR A 132 9.00 -24.43 37.80
C TYR A 132 9.59 -23.64 36.62
N LEU A 133 10.82 -23.95 36.22
CA LEU A 133 11.52 -23.19 35.16
C LEU A 133 10.95 -23.43 33.76
N GLY A 134 10.47 -24.66 33.48
CA GLY A 134 9.93 -25.00 32.15
C GLY A 134 8.73 -24.13 31.75
N PRO A 135 7.63 -24.13 32.53
CA PRO A 135 6.47 -23.28 32.25
C PRO A 135 6.80 -21.78 32.31
N LEU A 136 7.69 -21.35 33.22
CA LEU A 136 8.12 -19.97 33.30
C LEU A 136 8.82 -19.53 32.01
N PHE A 137 9.78 -20.33 31.54
CA PHE A 137 10.49 -20.07 30.29
C PHE A 137 9.52 -20.05 29.08
N ALA A 138 8.64 -21.08 28.99
CA ALA A 138 7.66 -21.15 27.91
C ALA A 138 6.71 -19.94 27.92
N GLY A 139 6.26 -19.51 29.09
CA GLY A 139 5.40 -18.33 29.26
C GLY A 139 6.10 -17.02 28.85
N VAL A 140 7.36 -16.82 29.26
CA VAL A 140 8.15 -15.65 28.85
C VAL A 140 8.33 -15.62 27.34
N VAL A 141 8.71 -16.75 26.74
CA VAL A 141 8.85 -16.89 25.28
C VAL A 141 7.54 -16.56 24.58
N LEU A 142 6.42 -17.10 25.06
CA LEU A 142 5.08 -16.81 24.48
C LEU A 142 4.79 -15.29 24.52
N VAL A 143 5.00 -14.63 25.68
CA VAL A 143 4.77 -13.18 25.81
C VAL A 143 5.66 -12.38 24.86
N LEU A 144 6.93 -12.72 24.74
CA LEU A 144 7.85 -12.05 23.81
C LEU A 144 7.36 -12.14 22.35
N PHE A 145 6.89 -13.33 21.94
CA PHE A 145 6.36 -13.51 20.59
C PHE A 145 4.98 -12.89 20.38
N MET A 146 4.16 -12.74 21.42
CA MET A 146 2.93 -11.97 21.35
C MET A 146 3.18 -10.46 21.27
N VAL A 147 4.25 -9.95 21.86
CA VAL A 147 4.63 -8.53 21.78
C VAL A 147 5.23 -8.16 20.42
N LYS A 148 5.96 -9.09 19.79
CA LYS A 148 6.66 -8.90 18.50
C LYS A 148 5.81 -8.26 17.41
N PRO A 149 4.55 -8.69 17.11
CA PRO A 149 3.70 -8.10 16.07
C PRO A 149 3.44 -6.61 16.24
N ILE A 150 3.43 -6.10 17.47
CA ILE A 150 3.18 -4.69 17.78
C ILE A 150 4.32 -3.82 17.23
N PHE A 151 5.55 -4.34 17.23
CA PHE A 151 6.75 -3.63 16.77
C PHE A 151 7.16 -3.97 15.34
N ALA A 152 6.37 -4.78 14.63
CA ALA A 152 6.67 -5.17 13.24
C ALA A 152 6.78 -3.94 12.34
N ARG A 153 7.98 -3.68 11.81
CA ARG A 153 8.24 -2.57 10.88
C ARG A 153 7.73 -2.92 9.49
N ARG A 154 7.29 -1.90 8.77
CA ARG A 154 6.96 -2.06 7.35
C ARG A 154 8.24 -2.40 6.57
N PRO A 155 8.20 -3.39 5.66
CA PRO A 155 9.32 -3.58 4.74
C PRO A 155 9.55 -2.29 3.95
N PRO A 156 10.80 -1.99 3.55
CA PRO A 156 11.06 -0.86 2.68
C PRO A 156 10.30 -1.07 1.37
N GLN A 157 9.31 -0.24 1.12
CA GLN A 157 8.66 -0.18 -0.19
C GLN A 157 9.61 0.49 -1.19
N SER A 158 9.54 0.08 -2.46
CA SER A 158 10.17 0.82 -3.55
C SER A 158 9.76 2.29 -3.42
N GLN A 159 10.74 3.20 -3.43
CA GLN A 159 10.43 4.62 -3.32
C GLN A 159 9.73 5.04 -4.62
N PRO A 160 8.48 5.50 -4.56
CA PRO A 160 7.79 5.99 -5.73
C PRO A 160 8.48 7.26 -6.24
N LEU A 161 8.43 7.47 -7.55
CA LEU A 161 8.98 8.67 -8.20
C LEU A 161 7.95 9.81 -8.03
N GLU A 162 8.34 10.88 -7.34
CA GLU A 162 7.53 12.09 -7.24
C GLU A 162 7.55 12.87 -8.55
N LEU A 163 6.37 13.19 -9.09
CA LEU A 163 6.23 13.98 -10.31
C LEU A 163 6.34 15.49 -10.03
N ASN A 164 7.07 16.18 -10.92
CA ASN A 164 7.17 17.63 -10.87
C ASN A 164 6.05 18.27 -11.72
N PRO A 165 5.17 19.11 -11.12
CA PRO A 165 4.10 19.79 -11.85
C PRO A 165 4.56 20.60 -13.04
N ALA A 166 5.77 21.18 -12.97
CA ALA A 166 6.33 22.01 -14.04
C ALA A 166 6.74 21.19 -15.28
N LEU A 167 7.05 19.89 -15.09
CA LEU A 167 7.45 19.00 -16.19
C LEU A 167 6.25 18.27 -16.82
N GLU A 168 5.18 18.06 -16.05
CA GLU A 168 3.99 17.30 -16.47
C GLU A 168 2.67 18.08 -16.31
N PRO A 169 2.57 19.31 -16.88
CA PRO A 169 1.43 20.20 -16.66
C PRO A 169 0.11 19.61 -17.16
N THR A 170 0.14 18.81 -18.23
CA THR A 170 -1.05 18.15 -18.81
C THR A 170 -1.65 17.12 -17.86
N LEU A 171 -0.81 16.29 -17.21
CA LEU A 171 -1.28 15.28 -16.26
C LEU A 171 -1.86 15.95 -15.01
N PHE A 172 -1.21 17.00 -14.51
CA PHE A 172 -1.71 17.74 -13.35
C PHE A 172 -3.04 18.45 -13.66
N ALA A 173 -3.20 19.03 -14.84
CA ALA A 173 -4.44 19.65 -15.28
C ALA A 173 -5.57 18.62 -15.44
N PHE A 174 -5.28 17.44 -15.99
CA PHE A 174 -6.20 16.32 -16.11
C PHE A 174 -6.70 15.85 -14.74
N ILE A 175 -5.79 15.61 -13.79
CA ILE A 175 -6.13 15.19 -12.43
C ILE A 175 -6.92 16.28 -11.69
N ALA A 176 -6.54 17.57 -11.84
CA ALA A 176 -7.28 18.68 -11.27
C ALA A 176 -8.72 18.72 -11.78
N LYS A 177 -8.92 18.49 -13.09
CA LYS A 177 -10.25 18.45 -13.69
C LYS A 177 -11.11 17.30 -13.13
N ILE A 178 -10.52 16.11 -12.94
CA ILE A 178 -11.25 14.97 -12.34
C ILE A 178 -11.61 15.32 -10.87
N CYS A 179 -10.68 15.91 -10.09
CA CYS A 179 -10.95 16.34 -8.73
C CYS A 179 -12.13 17.31 -8.66
N ASP A 180 -12.18 18.31 -9.55
CA ASP A 180 -13.27 19.29 -9.63
C ASP A 180 -14.62 18.61 -9.95
N LEU A 181 -14.64 17.69 -10.90
CA LEU A 181 -15.85 16.98 -11.31
C LEU A 181 -16.40 16.07 -10.22
N VAL A 182 -15.51 15.32 -9.57
CA VAL A 182 -15.83 14.38 -8.49
C VAL A 182 -16.12 15.12 -7.18
N GLY A 183 -15.62 16.35 -7.03
CA GLY A 183 -15.72 17.13 -5.77
C GLY A 183 -14.69 16.69 -4.71
N ALA A 184 -13.56 16.13 -5.13
CA ALA A 184 -12.49 15.68 -4.27
C ALA A 184 -11.39 16.75 -4.11
N PRO A 185 -10.65 16.79 -2.99
CA PRO A 185 -9.52 17.70 -2.85
C PRO A 185 -8.37 17.32 -3.79
N MET A 186 -7.73 18.31 -4.41
CA MET A 186 -6.53 18.09 -5.23
C MET A 186 -5.40 17.46 -4.41
N PRO A 187 -4.75 16.38 -4.89
CA PRO A 187 -3.61 15.79 -4.19
C PRO A 187 -2.43 16.77 -4.14
N LYS A 188 -1.74 16.81 -3.00
CA LYS A 188 -0.55 17.64 -2.82
C LYS A 188 0.68 17.09 -3.54
N ARG A 189 0.66 15.80 -3.83
CA ARG A 189 1.74 15.09 -4.50
C ARG A 189 1.17 13.99 -5.37
N ILE A 190 1.78 13.81 -6.54
CA ILE A 190 1.49 12.71 -7.44
C ILE A 190 2.77 11.90 -7.59
N ASP A 191 2.66 10.62 -7.33
CA ASP A 191 3.76 9.66 -7.36
C ASP A 191 3.53 8.64 -8.48
N LEU A 192 4.63 8.18 -9.09
CA LEU A 192 4.63 7.03 -9.99
C LEU A 192 5.31 5.83 -9.33
N ASP A 193 4.77 4.64 -9.55
CA ASP A 193 5.42 3.39 -9.20
C ASP A 193 5.33 2.36 -10.34
N CYS A 194 5.92 1.18 -10.15
CA CYS A 194 5.92 0.10 -11.13
C CYS A 194 4.85 -0.96 -10.84
N ASN A 195 3.91 -0.72 -9.93
CA ASN A 195 2.83 -1.63 -9.63
C ASN A 195 1.67 -1.43 -10.61
N LEU A 196 0.94 -2.50 -10.93
CA LEU A 196 -0.29 -2.43 -11.73
C LEU A 196 -1.44 -1.97 -10.81
N ASN A 197 -1.41 -0.72 -10.36
CA ASN A 197 -2.37 -0.17 -9.42
C ASN A 197 -2.44 1.36 -9.49
N ALA A 198 -3.57 1.94 -9.08
CA ALA A 198 -3.68 3.33 -8.69
C ALA A 198 -4.18 3.39 -7.24
N SER A 199 -3.75 4.37 -6.48
CA SER A 199 -4.21 4.53 -5.10
C SER A 199 -4.11 5.97 -4.63
N ALA A 200 -5.10 6.42 -3.89
CA ALA A 200 -5.04 7.69 -3.18
C ALA A 200 -4.91 7.41 -1.68
N SER A 201 -3.96 8.06 -1.03
CA SER A 201 -3.62 7.83 0.37
C SER A 201 -3.24 9.12 1.11
N PHE A 202 -3.25 9.07 2.44
CA PHE A 202 -2.77 10.18 3.25
C PHE A 202 -1.26 10.12 3.50
N ARG A 203 -0.56 11.24 3.30
CA ARG A 203 0.88 11.35 3.46
C ARG A 203 1.39 10.95 4.85
N ARG A 204 0.70 11.35 5.91
CA ARG A 204 1.11 11.13 7.31
C ARG A 204 0.31 10.03 8.01
N GLY A 205 -0.36 9.16 7.28
CA GLY A 205 -1.18 8.11 7.85
C GLY A 205 -2.28 8.66 8.77
N ALA A 206 -2.43 8.08 9.98
CA ALA A 206 -3.47 8.49 10.93
C ALA A 206 -3.39 9.97 11.38
N LEU A 207 -2.20 10.58 11.37
CA LEU A 207 -2.03 12.00 11.73
C LEU A 207 -2.55 12.96 10.65
N SER A 208 -2.71 12.52 9.41
CA SER A 208 -3.34 13.30 8.34
C SER A 208 -4.88 13.38 8.45
N PHE A 209 -5.43 12.75 9.46
CA PHE A 209 -6.87 12.76 9.74
C PHE A 209 -7.43 14.18 9.94
N LEU A 210 -6.60 15.11 10.38
CA LEU A 210 -6.95 16.51 10.61
C LEU A 210 -6.60 17.42 9.42
N GLY A 211 -5.97 16.90 8.37
CA GLY A 211 -5.53 17.67 7.20
C GLY A 211 -5.90 16.99 5.88
N ASN A 212 -5.85 17.76 4.77
CA ASN A 212 -6.08 17.27 3.41
C ASN A 212 -4.74 16.94 2.71
N ASP A 213 -3.87 16.17 3.37
CA ASP A 213 -2.56 15.78 2.83
C ASP A 213 -2.68 14.51 1.97
N LEU A 214 -3.31 14.64 0.79
CA LEU A 214 -3.54 13.56 -0.13
C LEU A 214 -2.35 13.34 -1.05
N ILE A 215 -1.98 12.08 -1.29
CA ILE A 215 -1.02 11.64 -2.31
C ILE A 215 -1.77 10.70 -3.25
N LEU A 216 -1.66 10.97 -4.55
CA LEU A 216 -2.10 10.03 -5.59
C LEU A 216 -0.89 9.26 -6.10
N THR A 217 -0.91 7.95 -6.05
CA THR A 217 0.10 7.08 -6.66
C THR A 217 -0.49 6.41 -7.88
N ILE A 218 0.17 6.51 -9.02
CA ILE A 218 -0.25 5.93 -10.30
C ILE A 218 0.79 4.92 -10.74
N GLY A 219 0.37 3.68 -10.98
CA GLY A 219 1.23 2.66 -11.57
C GLY A 219 1.46 2.91 -13.06
N VAL A 220 2.73 3.01 -13.47
CA VAL A 220 3.09 3.20 -14.87
C VAL A 220 2.51 2.12 -15.78
N PRO A 221 2.54 0.80 -15.41
CA PRO A 221 1.94 -0.24 -16.23
C PRO A 221 0.41 -0.07 -16.39
N LEU A 222 -0.28 0.40 -15.34
CA LEU A 222 -1.72 0.68 -15.40
C LEU A 222 -2.00 1.83 -16.35
N ALA A 223 -1.30 2.95 -16.21
CA ALA A 223 -1.48 4.13 -17.06
C ALA A 223 -1.15 3.85 -18.53
N ALA A 224 -0.16 2.98 -18.81
CA ALA A 224 0.21 2.60 -20.16
C ALA A 224 -0.78 1.61 -20.81
N GLY A 225 -1.49 0.81 -20.00
CA GLY A 225 -2.44 -0.20 -20.50
C GLY A 225 -3.86 0.31 -20.69
N LEU A 226 -4.21 1.46 -20.11
CA LEU A 226 -5.56 2.02 -20.16
C LEU A 226 -5.69 3.15 -21.17
N SER A 227 -6.87 3.27 -21.77
CA SER A 227 -7.27 4.45 -22.52
C SER A 227 -7.47 5.64 -21.56
N MET A 228 -7.47 6.88 -22.09
CA MET A 228 -7.68 8.08 -21.23
C MET A 228 -9.02 8.06 -20.49
N PRO A 229 -10.16 7.64 -21.08
CA PRO A 229 -11.41 7.49 -20.33
C PRO A 229 -11.31 6.46 -19.21
N GLN A 230 -10.72 5.29 -19.46
CA GLN A 230 -10.54 4.25 -18.44
C GLN A 230 -9.62 4.74 -17.29
N LEU A 231 -8.52 5.43 -17.62
CA LEU A 231 -7.65 6.04 -16.61
C LEU A 231 -8.41 7.12 -15.80
N ALA A 232 -9.25 7.92 -16.46
CA ALA A 232 -10.11 8.89 -15.77
C ALA A 232 -11.09 8.20 -14.83
N GLY A 233 -11.66 7.07 -15.25
CA GLY A 233 -12.54 6.24 -14.45
C GLY A 233 -11.86 5.75 -13.18
N VAL A 234 -10.70 5.10 -13.33
CA VAL A 234 -9.91 4.59 -12.19
C VAL A 234 -9.52 5.73 -11.21
N ILE A 235 -9.05 6.87 -11.72
CA ILE A 235 -8.73 8.03 -10.88
C ILE A 235 -9.99 8.59 -10.23
N GLY A 236 -11.10 8.63 -10.95
CA GLY A 236 -12.40 9.05 -10.44
C GLY A 236 -12.93 8.15 -9.31
N HIS A 237 -12.75 6.83 -9.45
CA HIS A 237 -13.03 5.84 -8.40
C HIS A 237 -12.20 6.12 -7.14
N GLU A 238 -10.88 6.25 -7.29
CA GLU A 238 -9.99 6.55 -6.16
C GLU A 238 -10.37 7.85 -5.44
N PHE A 239 -10.70 8.89 -6.19
CA PHE A 239 -11.16 10.15 -5.61
C PHE A 239 -12.59 10.07 -5.06
N GLY A 240 -13.44 9.19 -5.60
CA GLY A 240 -14.77 8.90 -5.09
C GLY A 240 -14.76 8.52 -3.60
N HIS A 241 -13.75 7.77 -3.17
CA HIS A 241 -13.54 7.46 -1.77
C HIS A 241 -13.31 8.71 -0.89
N PHE A 242 -12.78 9.81 -1.44
CA PHE A 242 -12.44 11.02 -0.70
C PHE A 242 -13.54 12.08 -0.66
N THR A 243 -14.62 11.90 -1.42
CA THR A 243 -15.77 12.83 -1.42
C THR A 243 -16.66 12.68 -0.20
N GLN A 244 -16.63 11.52 0.45
CA GLN A 244 -17.54 11.16 1.55
C GLN A 244 -17.15 11.78 2.92
N GLY A 245 -16.13 12.65 2.98
CA GLY A 245 -15.76 13.41 4.18
C GLY A 245 -15.48 12.54 5.42
N PHE A 246 -16.44 12.48 6.36
CA PHE A 246 -16.32 11.68 7.58
C PHE A 246 -16.24 10.19 7.29
N GLY A 247 -17.07 9.67 6.37
CA GLY A 247 -17.09 8.26 5.97
C GLY A 247 -15.72 7.77 5.49
N MET A 248 -15.03 8.57 4.69
CA MET A 248 -13.68 8.28 4.19
C MET A 248 -12.66 8.10 5.34
N ARG A 249 -12.71 9.00 6.34
CA ARG A 249 -11.78 8.94 7.48
C ARG A 249 -11.96 7.66 8.29
N VAL A 250 -13.20 7.29 8.52
CA VAL A 250 -13.57 6.09 9.27
C VAL A 250 -13.18 4.82 8.51
N SER A 251 -13.42 4.77 7.21
CA SER A 251 -13.02 3.63 6.38
C SER A 251 -11.50 3.46 6.28
N TYR A 252 -10.75 4.56 6.28
CA TYR A 252 -9.30 4.50 6.36
C TYR A 252 -8.82 3.79 7.64
N ILE A 253 -9.47 4.02 8.78
CA ILE A 253 -9.17 3.28 10.03
C ILE A 253 -9.44 1.79 9.83
N ILE A 254 -10.62 1.44 9.30
CA ILE A 254 -11.00 0.04 9.06
C ILE A 254 -9.98 -0.65 8.14
N ARG A 255 -9.65 -0.03 7.00
CA ARG A 255 -8.67 -0.56 6.05
C ARG A 255 -7.27 -0.68 6.68
N SER A 256 -6.84 0.32 7.46
CA SER A 256 -5.54 0.31 8.14
C SER A 256 -5.41 -0.82 9.15
N ILE A 257 -6.48 -1.10 9.92
CA ILE A 257 -6.51 -2.19 10.88
C ILE A 257 -6.54 -3.55 10.17
N ASN A 258 -7.37 -3.72 9.14
CA ASN A 258 -7.41 -4.93 8.33
C ASN A 258 -6.05 -5.21 7.67
N PHE A 259 -5.42 -4.19 7.10
CA PHE A 259 -4.08 -4.30 6.51
C PHE A 259 -3.02 -4.68 7.55
N TRP A 260 -3.08 -4.08 8.75
CA TRP A 260 -2.16 -4.42 9.82
C TRP A 260 -2.32 -5.90 10.24
N PHE A 261 -3.54 -6.39 10.43
CA PHE A 261 -3.79 -7.79 10.75
C PHE A 261 -3.30 -8.72 9.64
N ALA A 262 -3.66 -8.45 8.39
CA ALA A 262 -3.25 -9.26 7.24
C ALA A 262 -1.72 -9.36 7.16
N ARG A 263 -1.02 -8.24 7.30
CA ARG A 263 0.43 -8.17 7.30
C ARG A 263 1.04 -9.04 8.42
N VAL A 264 0.60 -8.86 9.66
CA VAL A 264 1.16 -9.58 10.80
C VAL A 264 0.86 -11.09 10.75
N VAL A 265 -0.26 -11.47 10.16
CA VAL A 265 -0.65 -12.88 10.03
C VAL A 265 0.08 -13.57 8.88
N TYR A 266 0.23 -12.91 7.72
CA TYR A 266 0.69 -13.54 6.49
C TYR A 266 2.13 -13.21 6.10
N GLU A 267 2.62 -12.02 6.43
CA GLU A 267 4.01 -11.68 6.10
C GLU A 267 4.98 -12.33 7.09
N ARG A 268 6.08 -12.86 6.53
CA ARG A 268 7.21 -13.36 7.32
C ARG A 268 8.17 -12.19 7.58
N ASP A 269 8.57 -12.03 8.81
CA ASP A 269 9.62 -11.07 9.15
C ASP A 269 11.01 -11.77 9.25
N ALA A 270 12.06 -10.95 9.37
CA ALA A 270 13.44 -11.45 9.46
C ALA A 270 13.65 -12.44 10.62
N MET A 271 12.86 -12.31 11.71
CA MET A 271 12.97 -13.21 12.87
C MET A 271 12.33 -14.57 12.58
N ASP A 272 11.26 -14.62 11.77
CA ASP A 272 10.64 -15.88 11.35
C ASP A 272 11.60 -16.68 10.45
N VAL A 273 12.30 -15.99 9.54
CA VAL A 273 13.32 -16.58 8.67
C VAL A 273 14.48 -17.09 9.52
N TRP A 274 14.98 -16.27 10.44
CA TRP A 274 16.07 -16.66 11.34
C TRP A 274 15.72 -17.87 12.22
N LEU A 275 14.48 -17.94 12.75
CA LEU A 275 14.03 -19.11 13.53
C LEU A 275 13.96 -20.39 12.68
N GLU A 276 13.59 -20.27 11.40
CA GLU A 276 13.52 -21.40 10.48
C GLU A 276 14.92 -21.89 10.12
N GLU A 277 15.86 -20.99 9.83
CA GLU A 277 17.27 -21.30 9.55
C GLU A 277 17.95 -21.91 10.76
N THR A 278 17.81 -21.29 11.95
CA THR A 278 18.38 -21.80 13.21
C THR A 278 17.81 -23.18 13.58
N ALA A 279 16.54 -23.44 13.26
CA ALA A 279 15.93 -24.76 13.49
C ALA A 279 16.50 -25.83 12.56
N ALA A 280 16.87 -25.46 11.31
CA ALA A 280 17.46 -26.38 10.34
C ALA A 280 18.94 -26.71 10.67
N GLU A 281 19.66 -25.79 11.32
CA GLU A 281 21.06 -25.91 11.69
C GLU A 281 21.29 -26.47 13.11
N ALA A 282 20.23 -26.68 13.89
CA ALA A 282 20.33 -27.13 15.28
C ALA A 282 20.79 -28.60 15.38
N GLU A 283 22.09 -28.82 15.52
CA GLU A 283 22.67 -30.13 15.79
C GLU A 283 22.45 -30.58 17.25
N ASP A 284 22.31 -29.67 18.21
CA ASP A 284 22.13 -29.96 19.65
C ASP A 284 20.62 -29.99 19.97
N TRP A 285 20.16 -31.08 20.57
CA TRP A 285 18.77 -31.27 21.02
C TRP A 285 18.28 -30.17 21.98
N ARG A 286 19.17 -29.53 22.72
CA ARG A 286 18.85 -28.44 23.66
C ARG A 286 18.40 -27.20 22.90
N TRP A 287 19.10 -26.85 21.81
CA TRP A 287 18.72 -25.77 20.91
C TRP A 287 17.42 -26.10 20.17
N ALA A 288 17.23 -27.35 19.76
CA ALA A 288 16.00 -27.78 19.12
C ALA A 288 14.76 -27.57 20.00
N ILE A 289 14.88 -27.80 21.33
CA ILE A 289 13.80 -27.54 22.30
C ILE A 289 13.50 -26.04 22.39
N ILE A 290 14.52 -25.17 22.53
CA ILE A 290 14.35 -23.72 22.64
C ILE A 290 13.67 -23.16 21.38
N VAL A 291 14.16 -23.54 20.21
CA VAL A 291 13.59 -23.14 18.92
C VAL A 291 12.17 -23.70 18.76
N GLY A 292 11.92 -24.92 19.23
CA GLY A 292 10.59 -25.53 19.24
C GLY A 292 9.58 -24.71 20.06
N PHE A 293 9.93 -24.25 21.27
CA PHE A 293 9.09 -23.36 22.07
C PHE A 293 8.89 -21.99 21.41
N ALA A 294 9.93 -21.44 20.78
CA ALA A 294 9.81 -20.19 20.05
C ALA A 294 8.83 -20.31 18.87
N ARG A 295 8.94 -21.38 18.09
CA ARG A 295 8.02 -21.68 16.96
C ARG A 295 6.58 -21.86 17.44
N LEU A 296 6.39 -22.57 18.55
CA LEU A 296 5.06 -22.75 19.16
C LEU A 296 4.48 -21.40 19.60
N GLY A 297 5.28 -20.54 20.20
CA GLY A 297 4.88 -19.17 20.60
C GLY A 297 4.47 -18.32 19.40
N VAL A 298 5.25 -18.35 18.31
CA VAL A 298 4.90 -17.66 17.05
C VAL A 298 3.59 -18.20 16.49
N TRP A 299 3.46 -19.53 16.41
CA TRP A 299 2.24 -20.17 15.89
C TRP A 299 1.00 -19.77 16.70
N PHE A 300 1.09 -19.84 18.03
CA PHE A 300 -0.03 -19.50 18.91
C PHE A 300 -0.44 -18.03 18.79
N SER A 301 0.54 -17.12 18.82
CA SER A 301 0.31 -15.69 18.60
C SER A 301 -0.38 -15.42 17.26
N ARG A 302 0.06 -16.09 16.19
CA ARG A 302 -0.55 -15.96 14.86
C ARG A 302 -1.98 -16.52 14.81
N GLN A 303 -2.30 -17.62 15.54
CA GLN A 303 -3.68 -18.12 15.58
C GLN A 303 -4.62 -17.10 16.24
N ILE A 304 -4.21 -16.45 17.31
CA ILE A 304 -5.00 -15.38 17.96
C ILE A 304 -5.21 -14.22 16.98
N LEU A 305 -4.14 -13.73 16.36
CA LEU A 305 -4.22 -12.63 15.39
C LEU A 305 -5.07 -12.99 14.17
N LYS A 306 -4.96 -14.24 13.68
CA LYS A 306 -5.77 -14.75 12.58
C LYS A 306 -7.26 -14.79 12.94
N LEU A 307 -7.61 -15.22 14.15
CA LEU A 307 -8.99 -15.21 14.63
C LEU A 307 -9.54 -13.78 14.69
N LEU A 308 -8.79 -12.83 15.27
CA LEU A 308 -9.18 -11.42 15.34
C LEU A 308 -9.29 -10.79 13.94
N MET A 309 -8.39 -11.14 13.02
CA MET A 309 -8.45 -10.72 11.62
C MET A 309 -9.74 -11.21 10.94
N TRP A 310 -10.11 -12.49 11.11
CA TRP A 310 -11.35 -13.04 10.54
C TRP A 310 -12.59 -12.33 11.08
N ILE A 311 -12.62 -12.05 12.38
CA ILE A 311 -13.70 -11.27 13.00
C ILE A 311 -13.76 -9.87 12.37
N GLY A 312 -12.62 -9.20 12.25
CA GLY A 312 -12.52 -7.87 11.63
C GLY A 312 -13.00 -7.85 10.18
N HIS A 313 -12.56 -8.81 9.37
CA HIS A 313 -13.02 -8.95 7.99
C HIS A 313 -14.52 -9.20 7.89
N GLY A 314 -15.08 -10.11 8.73
CA GLY A 314 -16.52 -10.39 8.74
C GLY A 314 -17.34 -9.16 9.10
N VAL A 315 -16.91 -8.39 10.11
CA VAL A 315 -17.61 -7.20 10.58
C VAL A 315 -17.52 -6.05 9.56
N SER A 316 -16.37 -5.88 8.90
CA SER A 316 -16.14 -4.76 8.00
C SER A 316 -16.56 -5.03 6.54
N ALA A 317 -16.69 -6.29 6.13
CA ALA A 317 -16.89 -6.68 4.73
C ALA A 317 -18.07 -6.00 4.05
N PHE A 318 -19.21 -5.93 4.73
CA PHE A 318 -20.42 -5.33 4.15
C PHE A 318 -20.24 -3.83 3.89
N LEU A 319 -19.68 -3.11 4.85
CA LEU A 319 -19.50 -1.66 4.73
C LEU A 319 -18.40 -1.31 3.73
N LEU A 320 -17.29 -2.07 3.71
CA LEU A 320 -16.24 -1.88 2.72
C LEU A 320 -16.78 -2.09 1.30
N ARG A 321 -17.59 -3.14 1.09
CA ARG A 321 -18.25 -3.37 -0.21
C ARG A 321 -19.17 -2.24 -0.61
N GLN A 322 -19.96 -1.69 0.32
CA GLN A 322 -20.83 -0.55 0.03
C GLN A 322 -20.01 0.69 -0.40
N MET A 323 -18.86 0.88 0.20
CA MET A 323 -17.95 1.97 -0.18
C MET A 323 -17.36 1.80 -1.57
N GLU A 324 -17.05 0.56 -1.97
CA GLU A 324 -16.61 0.27 -3.35
C GLU A 324 -17.74 0.60 -4.32
N TYR A 325 -18.99 0.18 -4.05
CA TYR A 325 -20.12 0.54 -4.92
C TYR A 325 -20.36 2.05 -5.03
N ASP A 326 -20.13 2.78 -3.93
CA ASP A 326 -20.22 4.24 -3.96
C ASP A 326 -19.10 4.83 -4.84
N ALA A 327 -17.87 4.32 -4.77
CA ALA A 327 -16.75 4.74 -5.61
C ALA A 327 -16.96 4.36 -7.09
N ASP A 328 -17.44 3.14 -7.38
CA ASP A 328 -17.84 2.70 -8.73
C ASP A 328 -18.90 3.63 -9.33
N SER A 329 -19.82 4.12 -8.51
CA SER A 329 -20.85 5.08 -8.97
C SER A 329 -20.26 6.40 -9.46
N TYR A 330 -19.12 6.85 -8.92
CA TYR A 330 -18.41 8.02 -9.43
C TYR A 330 -17.69 7.71 -10.75
N GLU A 331 -17.09 6.53 -10.86
CA GLU A 331 -16.46 6.06 -12.09
C GLU A 331 -17.49 6.01 -13.24
N ILE A 332 -18.61 5.31 -13.03
CA ILE A 332 -19.69 5.19 -14.03
C ILE A 332 -20.25 6.56 -14.44
N LYS A 333 -20.43 7.46 -13.48
CA LYS A 333 -20.91 8.82 -13.78
C LYS A 333 -19.90 9.67 -14.54
N LEU A 334 -18.61 9.41 -14.36
CA LEU A 334 -17.54 10.17 -14.99
C LEU A 334 -17.29 9.72 -16.43
N VAL A 335 -17.25 8.40 -16.68
CA VAL A 335 -16.80 7.84 -17.96
C VAL A 335 -17.88 7.03 -18.70
N GLY A 336 -19.03 6.81 -18.07
CA GLY A 336 -20.12 6.01 -18.62
C GLY A 336 -19.98 4.51 -18.34
N SER A 337 -21.09 3.78 -18.44
CA SER A 337 -21.14 2.34 -18.16
C SER A 337 -20.32 1.51 -19.14
N GLN A 338 -20.22 1.92 -20.39
CA GLN A 338 -19.47 1.18 -21.41
C GLN A 338 -17.97 1.13 -21.10
N SER A 339 -17.36 2.26 -20.73
CA SER A 339 -15.93 2.30 -20.35
C SER A 339 -15.65 1.64 -19.02
N PHE A 340 -16.65 1.47 -18.16
CA PHE A 340 -16.55 0.75 -16.91
C PHE A 340 -16.55 -0.78 -17.10
N GLU A 341 -17.30 -1.27 -18.12
CA GLU A 341 -17.40 -2.71 -18.41
C GLU A 341 -16.20 -3.25 -19.21
N GLU A 342 -15.46 -2.40 -19.94
CA GLU A 342 -14.25 -2.74 -20.70
C GLU A 342 -13.03 -2.91 -19.82
#